data_a5eac15a3939e968f94a2aba0c3ad858
#
_entry.id   a5eac15a3939e968f94a2aba0c3ad858
#
_cell.length_a   1.000
_cell.length_b   1.000
_cell.length_c   1.000
_cell.angle_alpha   90.00
_cell.angle_beta   90.00
_cell.angle_gamma   90.00
#
_symmetry.space_group_name_H-M   'P 1'
#
loop_
_entity.id
_entity.type
_entity.pdbx_description
1 polymer ?
#
loop_
_entity_poly.entity_id
_entity_poly.type
_entity_poly.pdbx_seq_one_letter_code
_entity_poly.pdbx_strand_id
1 'polypeptide(L)'
;MQIVYHIGAHCTDQDALHASLVKNKAALVQNQVALPHPRKYRNVIRENLQAMARGERPDMSGEELLADILDDSDAKRMILTNANFIGVPNRIFEGGDFYALVVEKLQAFGTLFQGHDIELSICMRDPGTFIPAAYGKSHGRSFKRFMAEATPAVVQWSGLIHRMRTVLPRAKITAWCNEDTPFIWPKILRHLIGLNAEDPVKAGYDLIGSLLTEIGAQKMQNYFKANPPNSEKERQRVLAAFLAHYANPEAMEEEITLPGWTNDLLSSLSDLYDEDVNTIISRGDVKVIEPAL
;
A
#
# COMPACT_ATOMS: atom_id res chain seq x y z
N MET A 1 -19.16 3.43 -11.13
CA MET A 1 -18.79 3.10 -9.73
C MET A 1 -17.38 3.62 -9.43
N GLN A 2 -16.97 3.61 -8.16
CA GLN A 2 -15.59 3.93 -7.78
C GLN A 2 -14.76 2.65 -7.61
N ILE A 3 -13.59 2.57 -8.25
CA ILE A 3 -12.66 1.46 -8.13
C ILE A 3 -11.43 1.97 -7.36
N VAL A 4 -11.25 1.49 -6.14
CA VAL A 4 -10.10 1.77 -5.29
C VAL A 4 -9.10 0.64 -5.45
N TYR A 5 -7.92 0.93 -5.98
CA TYR A 5 -6.90 -0.08 -6.17
C TYR A 5 -5.66 0.24 -5.30
N HIS A 6 -5.48 -0.56 -4.26
CA HIS A 6 -4.24 -0.56 -3.49
C HIS A 6 -3.19 -1.37 -4.26
N ILE A 7 -2.20 -0.65 -4.79
CA ILE A 7 -1.19 -1.19 -5.71
C ILE A 7 0.14 -1.55 -5.04
N GLY A 8 0.18 -1.55 -3.73
CA GLY A 8 1.37 -1.83 -2.93
C GLY A 8 1.85 -0.56 -2.20
N ALA A 9 3.16 -0.34 -1.98
CA ALA A 9 4.27 -1.08 -2.61
C ALA A 9 4.47 -2.52 -2.09
N HIS A 10 5.49 -3.21 -2.64
CA HIS A 10 5.93 -4.48 -2.08
C HIS A 10 6.49 -4.29 -0.68
N CYS A 11 6.42 -5.34 0.14
CA CYS A 11 7.02 -5.38 1.47
C CYS A 11 6.55 -4.27 2.42
N THR A 12 5.26 -3.87 2.35
CA THR A 12 4.69 -2.84 3.21
C THR A 12 3.68 -3.40 4.21
N ASP A 13 2.58 -3.98 3.77
CA ASP A 13 1.47 -4.41 4.63
C ASP A 13 1.37 -5.93 4.86
N GLN A 14 2.19 -6.73 4.17
CA GLN A 14 2.24 -8.19 4.29
C GLN A 14 0.86 -8.88 4.24
N ASP A 15 -0.05 -8.39 3.38
CA ASP A 15 -1.46 -8.83 3.28
C ASP A 15 -2.34 -8.49 4.52
N ALA A 16 -1.82 -7.77 5.52
CA ALA A 16 -2.57 -7.35 6.70
C ALA A 16 -3.74 -6.43 6.34
N LEU A 17 -3.59 -5.63 5.25
CA LEU A 17 -4.62 -4.72 4.80
C LEU A 17 -5.91 -5.46 4.41
N HIS A 18 -5.80 -6.48 3.55
CA HIS A 18 -6.97 -7.28 3.15
C HIS A 18 -7.61 -7.99 4.36
N ALA A 19 -6.79 -8.60 5.22
CA ALA A 19 -7.27 -9.27 6.44
C ALA A 19 -8.02 -8.32 7.38
N SER A 20 -7.52 -7.08 7.54
CA SER A 20 -8.18 -6.05 8.37
C SER A 20 -9.47 -5.54 7.74
N LEU A 21 -9.51 -5.36 6.41
CA LEU A 21 -10.73 -4.96 5.69
C LEU A 21 -11.83 -6.02 5.82
N VAL A 22 -11.52 -7.30 5.73
CA VAL A 22 -12.49 -8.42 5.91
C VAL A 22 -13.18 -8.36 7.28
N LYS A 23 -12.47 -7.95 8.34
CA LYS A 23 -13.05 -7.80 9.69
C LYS A 23 -14.11 -6.69 9.77
N ASN A 24 -14.17 -5.80 8.78
CA ASN A 24 -15.11 -4.68 8.68
C ASN A 24 -16.34 -4.98 7.80
N LYS A 25 -16.73 -6.25 7.64
CA LYS A 25 -17.82 -6.70 6.76
C LYS A 25 -19.12 -5.88 6.92
N ALA A 26 -19.53 -5.57 8.15
CA ALA A 26 -20.75 -4.80 8.40
C ALA A 26 -20.65 -3.37 7.83
N ALA A 27 -19.51 -2.68 8.03
CA ALA A 27 -19.28 -1.36 7.48
C ALA A 27 -19.19 -1.37 5.94
N LEU A 28 -18.55 -2.40 5.36
CA LEU A 28 -18.50 -2.58 3.91
C LEU A 28 -19.91 -2.71 3.30
N VAL A 29 -20.76 -3.57 3.86
CA VAL A 29 -22.14 -3.75 3.39
C VAL A 29 -22.95 -2.47 3.55
N GLN A 30 -22.91 -1.84 4.71
CA GLN A 30 -23.64 -0.61 5.00
C GLN A 30 -23.29 0.53 4.03
N ASN A 31 -22.03 0.60 3.57
CA ASN A 31 -21.55 1.64 2.66
C ASN A 31 -21.53 1.19 1.19
N GLN A 32 -22.14 0.07 0.86
CA GLN A 32 -22.20 -0.49 -0.50
C GLN A 32 -20.81 -0.66 -1.12
N VAL A 33 -19.86 -1.18 -0.32
CA VAL A 33 -18.47 -1.43 -0.71
C VAL A 33 -18.25 -2.92 -0.93
N ALA A 34 -17.86 -3.30 -2.13
CA ALA A 34 -17.42 -4.65 -2.44
C ALA A 34 -15.93 -4.83 -2.09
N LEU A 35 -15.62 -5.93 -1.42
CA LEU A 35 -14.26 -6.37 -1.15
C LEU A 35 -14.12 -7.81 -1.69
N PRO A 36 -13.90 -7.99 -3.00
CA PRO A 36 -13.78 -9.31 -3.59
C PRO A 36 -12.49 -10.00 -3.10
N HIS A 37 -12.56 -11.33 -3.02
CA HIS A 37 -11.37 -12.10 -2.64
C HIS A 37 -10.28 -11.97 -3.73
N PRO A 38 -9.00 -11.74 -3.39
CA PRO A 38 -7.92 -11.50 -4.35
C PRO A 38 -7.77 -12.55 -5.46
N ARG A 39 -8.12 -13.80 -5.19
CA ARG A 39 -8.09 -14.88 -6.19
C ARG A 39 -9.09 -14.69 -7.33
N LYS A 40 -10.17 -13.93 -7.13
CA LYS A 40 -11.18 -13.68 -8.16
C LYS A 40 -10.67 -12.74 -9.27
N TYR A 41 -9.80 -11.78 -8.95
CA TYR A 41 -9.45 -10.72 -9.88
C TYR A 41 -7.97 -10.59 -10.24
N ARG A 42 -7.04 -10.99 -9.36
CA ARG A 42 -5.61 -10.71 -9.59
C ARG A 42 -5.10 -11.32 -10.90
N ASN A 43 -5.45 -12.57 -11.19
CA ASN A 43 -5.01 -13.26 -12.40
C ASN A 43 -5.73 -12.74 -13.63
N VAL A 44 -7.06 -12.63 -13.57
CA VAL A 44 -7.88 -12.19 -14.70
C VAL A 44 -7.52 -10.77 -15.13
N ILE A 45 -7.40 -9.82 -14.18
CA ILE A 45 -6.92 -8.47 -14.49
C ILE A 45 -5.54 -8.52 -15.15
N ARG A 46 -4.59 -9.27 -14.57
CA ARG A 46 -3.24 -9.40 -15.14
C ARG A 46 -3.26 -9.89 -16.58
N GLU A 47 -4.02 -10.93 -16.89
CA GLU A 47 -4.09 -11.55 -18.19
C GLU A 47 -4.70 -10.60 -19.23
N ASN A 48 -5.80 -9.93 -18.89
CA ASN A 48 -6.38 -8.90 -19.74
C ASN A 48 -5.42 -7.74 -20.02
N LEU A 49 -4.73 -7.21 -18.98
CA LEU A 49 -3.74 -6.14 -19.19
C LEU A 49 -2.54 -6.59 -20.03
N GLN A 50 -2.10 -7.85 -19.89
CA GLN A 50 -1.03 -8.39 -20.73
C GLN A 50 -1.46 -8.57 -22.18
N ALA A 51 -2.68 -9.01 -22.46
CA ALA A 51 -3.23 -9.08 -23.80
C ALA A 51 -3.27 -7.69 -24.45
N MET A 52 -3.80 -6.70 -23.71
CA MET A 52 -3.84 -5.30 -24.19
C MET A 52 -2.44 -4.74 -24.48
N ALA A 53 -1.44 -5.02 -23.63
CA ALA A 53 -0.05 -4.60 -23.84
C ALA A 53 0.59 -5.21 -25.11
N ARG A 54 0.14 -6.40 -25.53
CA ARG A 54 0.52 -7.01 -26.80
C ARG A 54 -0.28 -6.52 -28.01
N GLY A 55 -1.24 -5.60 -27.80
CA GLY A 55 -2.16 -5.15 -28.85
C GLY A 55 -3.26 -6.17 -29.17
N GLU A 56 -3.46 -7.17 -28.31
CA GLU A 56 -4.49 -8.20 -28.44
C GLU A 56 -5.78 -7.71 -27.76
N ARG A 57 -6.91 -8.26 -28.18
CA ARG A 57 -8.18 -8.01 -27.48
C ARG A 57 -8.16 -8.75 -26.13
N PRO A 58 -8.55 -8.11 -25.04
CA PRO A 58 -8.68 -8.80 -23.74
C PRO A 58 -9.78 -9.87 -23.81
N ASP A 59 -9.63 -10.93 -23.04
CA ASP A 59 -10.59 -12.04 -23.01
C ASP A 59 -11.97 -11.59 -22.50
N MET A 60 -11.98 -10.61 -21.57
CA MET A 60 -13.18 -10.00 -21.01
C MET A 60 -13.12 -8.47 -21.17
N SER A 61 -14.25 -7.86 -21.47
CA SER A 61 -14.42 -6.41 -21.33
C SER A 61 -14.37 -6.00 -19.86
N GLY A 62 -14.18 -4.71 -19.59
CA GLY A 62 -14.20 -4.19 -18.22
C GLY A 62 -15.54 -4.45 -17.50
N GLU A 63 -16.66 -4.33 -18.21
CA GLU A 63 -18.00 -4.57 -17.67
C GLU A 63 -18.23 -6.06 -17.34
N GLU A 64 -17.86 -6.97 -18.24
CA GLU A 64 -17.93 -8.42 -18.00
C GLU A 64 -17.06 -8.83 -16.80
N LEU A 65 -15.85 -8.27 -16.71
CA LEU A 65 -14.95 -8.51 -15.61
C LEU A 65 -15.50 -7.98 -14.27
N LEU A 66 -16.11 -6.80 -14.28
CA LEU A 66 -16.75 -6.25 -13.08
C LEU A 66 -17.95 -7.09 -12.64
N ALA A 67 -18.80 -7.53 -13.57
CA ALA A 67 -19.94 -8.41 -13.27
C ALA A 67 -19.46 -9.73 -12.62
N ASP A 68 -18.44 -10.34 -13.17
CA ASP A 68 -17.84 -11.57 -12.62
C ASP A 68 -17.22 -11.36 -11.21
N ILE A 69 -16.52 -10.25 -11.01
CA ILE A 69 -15.88 -9.94 -9.71
C ILE A 69 -16.92 -9.62 -8.64
N LEU A 70 -18.01 -8.92 -9.00
CA LEU A 70 -18.99 -8.39 -8.06
C LEU A 70 -20.08 -9.40 -7.68
N ASP A 71 -20.23 -10.52 -8.39
CA ASP A 71 -21.32 -11.50 -8.16
C ASP A 71 -22.71 -10.82 -8.10
N ASP A 72 -23.05 -9.98 -9.07
CA ASP A 72 -24.31 -9.19 -9.16
C ASP A 72 -24.56 -8.24 -7.97
N SER A 73 -23.52 -7.83 -7.26
CA SER A 73 -23.62 -6.87 -6.15
C SER A 73 -23.87 -5.45 -6.66
N ASP A 74 -24.82 -4.73 -6.06
CA ASP A 74 -25.09 -3.30 -6.31
C ASP A 74 -24.06 -2.37 -5.65
N ALA A 75 -22.79 -2.77 -5.58
CA ALA A 75 -21.75 -1.98 -4.96
C ALA A 75 -21.46 -0.69 -5.71
N LYS A 76 -21.35 0.41 -4.95
CA LYS A 76 -20.95 1.73 -5.48
C LYS A 76 -19.45 1.95 -5.46
N ARG A 77 -18.75 1.20 -4.62
CA ARG A 77 -17.29 1.23 -4.44
C ARG A 77 -16.75 -0.20 -4.39
N MET A 78 -15.63 -0.45 -5.03
CA MET A 78 -14.92 -1.73 -4.97
C MET A 78 -13.49 -1.51 -4.54
N ILE A 79 -13.00 -2.34 -3.61
CA ILE A 79 -11.62 -2.29 -3.13
C ILE A 79 -10.85 -3.48 -3.68
N LEU A 80 -9.79 -3.22 -4.43
CA LEU A 80 -8.84 -4.20 -4.93
C LEU A 80 -7.47 -4.02 -4.27
N THR A 81 -6.75 -5.11 -4.01
CA THR A 81 -5.40 -5.07 -3.43
C THR A 81 -4.45 -5.98 -4.21
N ASN A 82 -3.33 -5.48 -4.67
CA ASN A 82 -2.33 -6.28 -5.37
C ASN A 82 -0.98 -5.58 -5.45
N ALA A 83 -0.04 -5.90 -4.57
CA ALA A 83 1.31 -5.34 -4.62
C ALA A 83 2.08 -5.69 -5.91
N ASN A 84 1.73 -6.80 -6.58
CA ASN A 84 2.33 -7.21 -7.85
C ASN A 84 1.72 -6.50 -9.09
N PHE A 85 0.80 -5.58 -8.90
CA PHE A 85 0.08 -4.95 -10.01
C PHE A 85 1.01 -4.16 -10.94
N ILE A 86 1.84 -3.27 -10.40
CA ILE A 86 2.77 -2.45 -11.17
C ILE A 86 4.11 -3.12 -11.45
N GLY A 87 4.27 -4.36 -11.05
CA GLY A 87 5.46 -5.21 -11.24
C GLY A 87 5.47 -6.35 -10.26
N VAL A 88 6.21 -7.42 -10.53
CA VAL A 88 6.55 -8.46 -9.56
C VAL A 88 7.91 -8.13 -8.94
N PRO A 89 8.32 -8.72 -7.77
CA PRO A 89 9.57 -8.36 -7.12
C PRO A 89 10.78 -8.32 -8.06
N ASN A 90 10.91 -9.32 -8.94
CA ASN A 90 12.01 -9.39 -9.91
C ASN A 90 11.99 -8.29 -11.00
N ARG A 91 10.94 -7.48 -11.10
CA ARG A 91 10.76 -6.43 -12.11
C ARG A 91 10.63 -5.03 -11.52
N ILE A 92 10.91 -4.86 -10.23
CA ILE A 92 10.83 -3.55 -9.55
C ILE A 92 11.83 -2.56 -10.16
N PHE A 93 13.03 -3.01 -10.53
CA PHE A 93 14.11 -2.21 -11.12
C PHE A 93 14.39 -2.59 -12.57
N GLU A 94 13.38 -3.03 -13.32
CA GLU A 94 13.55 -3.43 -14.71
C GLU A 94 14.05 -2.28 -15.56
N GLY A 95 15.11 -2.55 -16.36
CA GLY A 95 15.72 -1.51 -17.18
C GLY A 95 16.49 -0.42 -16.43
N GLY A 96 16.69 -0.58 -15.12
CA GLY A 96 17.31 0.42 -14.25
C GLY A 96 16.35 1.45 -13.66
N ASP A 97 15.06 1.36 -14.01
CA ASP A 97 14.03 2.29 -13.54
C ASP A 97 13.16 1.70 -12.42
N PHE A 98 12.83 2.52 -11.44
CA PHE A 98 11.95 2.13 -10.35
C PHE A 98 10.51 1.96 -10.84
N TYR A 99 9.96 0.74 -10.75
CA TYR A 99 8.64 0.37 -11.26
C TYR A 99 8.42 0.81 -12.71
N ALA A 100 9.33 0.46 -13.62
CA ALA A 100 9.30 0.82 -15.04
C ALA A 100 7.95 0.55 -15.73
N LEU A 101 7.26 -0.52 -15.31
CA LEU A 101 6.00 -0.97 -15.92
C LEU A 101 4.76 -0.16 -15.51
N VAL A 102 4.87 0.80 -14.60
CA VAL A 102 3.71 1.53 -14.05
C VAL A 102 2.89 2.21 -15.14
N VAL A 103 3.55 2.82 -16.13
CA VAL A 103 2.88 3.55 -17.23
C VAL A 103 2.03 2.60 -18.07
N GLU A 104 2.62 1.54 -18.58
CA GLU A 104 1.93 0.52 -19.40
C GLU A 104 0.76 -0.11 -18.64
N LYS A 105 0.99 -0.50 -17.39
CA LYS A 105 -0.03 -1.15 -16.56
C LYS A 105 -1.22 -0.23 -16.24
N LEU A 106 -0.95 1.01 -15.89
CA LEU A 106 -2.02 1.96 -15.57
C LEU A 106 -2.77 2.44 -16.81
N GLN A 107 -2.10 2.57 -17.96
CA GLN A 107 -2.76 2.89 -19.22
C GLN A 107 -3.76 1.79 -19.62
N ALA A 108 -3.33 0.53 -19.59
CA ALA A 108 -4.20 -0.61 -19.86
C ALA A 108 -5.34 -0.72 -18.84
N PHE A 109 -5.06 -0.49 -17.54
CA PHE A 109 -6.06 -0.49 -16.49
C PHE A 109 -7.11 0.61 -16.68
N GLY A 110 -6.68 1.83 -17.01
CA GLY A 110 -7.59 2.95 -17.30
C GLY A 110 -8.46 2.72 -18.53
N THR A 111 -7.95 2.01 -19.53
CA THR A 111 -8.73 1.62 -20.71
C THR A 111 -9.72 0.51 -20.38
N LEU A 112 -9.29 -0.51 -19.63
CA LEU A 112 -10.15 -1.64 -19.23
C LEU A 112 -11.35 -1.18 -18.40
N PHE A 113 -11.14 -0.22 -17.48
CA PHE A 113 -12.15 0.32 -16.59
C PHE A 113 -12.61 1.74 -16.98
N GLN A 114 -12.62 2.03 -18.28
CA GLN A 114 -13.12 3.31 -18.80
C GLN A 114 -14.57 3.54 -18.36
N GLY A 115 -14.88 4.76 -17.91
CA GLY A 115 -16.23 5.12 -17.42
C GLY A 115 -16.39 4.96 -15.90
N HIS A 116 -15.38 4.44 -15.21
CA HIS A 116 -15.36 4.34 -13.75
C HIS A 116 -14.43 5.35 -13.10
N ASP A 117 -14.71 5.73 -11.84
CA ASP A 117 -13.85 6.60 -11.05
C ASP A 117 -12.73 5.75 -10.44
N ILE A 118 -11.49 5.99 -10.87
CA ILE A 118 -10.31 5.27 -10.37
C ILE A 118 -9.69 6.05 -9.21
N GLU A 119 -9.40 5.32 -8.15
CA GLU A 119 -8.59 5.78 -7.02
C GLU A 119 -7.45 4.80 -6.80
N LEU A 120 -6.21 5.31 -6.84
CA LEU A 120 -5.00 4.53 -6.58
C LEU A 120 -4.51 4.81 -5.15
N SER A 121 -4.20 3.76 -4.42
CA SER A 121 -3.63 3.85 -3.08
C SER A 121 -2.27 3.16 -3.04
N ILE A 122 -1.26 3.83 -2.48
CA ILE A 122 0.11 3.33 -2.42
C ILE A 122 0.75 3.61 -1.06
N CYS A 123 1.40 2.59 -0.50
CA CYS A 123 2.25 2.71 0.67
C CYS A 123 3.70 2.92 0.22
N MET A 124 4.30 4.04 0.59
CA MET A 124 5.70 4.36 0.34
C MET A 124 6.55 3.81 1.48
N ARG A 125 7.78 3.43 1.21
CA ARG A 125 8.70 2.91 2.22
C ARG A 125 10.11 3.46 1.99
N ASP A 126 10.84 3.73 3.06
CA ASP A 126 12.24 4.16 3.01
C ASP A 126 13.08 3.20 2.14
N PRO A 127 13.79 3.72 1.11
CA PRO A 127 14.62 2.91 0.22
C PRO A 127 15.66 2.05 0.94
N GLY A 128 16.17 2.52 2.07
CA GLY A 128 17.15 1.81 2.89
C GLY A 128 16.63 0.48 3.42
N THR A 129 15.32 0.39 3.70
CA THR A 129 14.65 -0.85 4.15
C THR A 129 13.83 -1.51 3.04
N PHE A 130 13.28 -0.72 2.10
CA PHE A 130 12.51 -1.23 0.98
C PHE A 130 13.32 -2.14 0.05
N ILE A 131 14.52 -1.68 -0.38
CA ILE A 131 15.34 -2.41 -1.35
C ILE A 131 15.79 -3.78 -0.80
N PRO A 132 16.33 -3.89 0.43
CA PRO A 132 16.67 -5.19 1.01
C PRO A 132 15.48 -6.13 1.12
N ALA A 133 14.35 -5.64 1.62
CA ALA A 133 13.13 -6.43 1.77
C ALA A 133 12.60 -6.92 0.41
N ALA A 134 12.60 -6.06 -0.61
CA ALA A 134 12.19 -6.41 -1.97
C ALA A 134 13.15 -7.42 -2.63
N TYR A 135 14.46 -7.26 -2.40
CA TYR A 135 15.46 -8.24 -2.84
C TYR A 135 15.24 -9.61 -2.20
N GLY A 136 14.94 -9.65 -0.90
CA GLY A 136 14.60 -10.90 -0.20
C GLY A 136 13.37 -11.62 -0.77
N LYS A 137 12.44 -10.90 -1.41
CA LYS A 137 11.28 -11.48 -2.13
C LYS A 137 11.59 -11.81 -3.59
N SER A 138 12.73 -11.37 -4.11
CA SER A 138 13.16 -11.73 -5.46
C SER A 138 13.74 -13.14 -5.48
N HIS A 139 13.57 -13.85 -6.58
CA HIS A 139 14.06 -15.22 -6.70
C HIS A 139 15.11 -15.36 -7.81
N GLY A 140 16.22 -16.06 -7.49
CA GLY A 140 17.20 -16.51 -8.46
C GLY A 140 18.06 -15.41 -9.10
N ARG A 141 18.17 -14.23 -8.48
CA ARG A 141 19.01 -13.12 -8.96
C ARG A 141 20.06 -12.70 -7.94
N SER A 142 21.25 -12.32 -8.41
CA SER A 142 22.18 -11.56 -7.59
C SER A 142 21.64 -10.14 -7.35
N PHE A 143 22.08 -9.48 -6.27
CA PHE A 143 21.66 -8.12 -5.95
C PHE A 143 21.91 -7.14 -7.10
N LYS A 144 23.11 -7.19 -7.72
CA LYS A 144 23.43 -6.37 -8.91
C LYS A 144 22.44 -6.56 -10.05
N ARG A 145 22.04 -7.82 -10.33
CA ARG A 145 21.05 -8.13 -11.38
C ARG A 145 19.63 -7.73 -10.99
N PHE A 146 19.29 -7.79 -9.69
CA PHE A 146 18.02 -7.31 -9.17
C PHE A 146 17.87 -5.80 -9.35
N MET A 147 18.91 -5.03 -9.03
CA MET A 147 18.96 -3.57 -9.21
C MET A 147 19.12 -3.14 -10.68
N ALA A 148 19.34 -4.06 -11.62
CA ALA A 148 19.62 -3.74 -13.04
C ALA A 148 20.69 -2.64 -13.21
N GLU A 149 21.72 -2.67 -12.34
CA GLU A 149 22.83 -1.69 -12.26
C GLU A 149 22.43 -0.29 -11.76
N ALA A 150 21.15 -0.08 -11.39
CA ALA A 150 20.72 1.18 -10.79
C ALA A 150 21.31 1.38 -9.38
N THR A 151 21.48 2.63 -9.00
CA THR A 151 21.83 3.00 -7.61
C THR A 151 20.59 2.99 -6.71
N PRO A 152 20.72 2.80 -5.38
CA PRO A 152 19.58 2.87 -4.46
C PRO A 152 18.77 4.18 -4.53
N ALA A 153 19.39 5.30 -4.88
CA ALA A 153 18.74 6.59 -5.05
C ALA A 153 17.73 6.66 -6.23
N VAL A 154 17.63 5.61 -7.05
CA VAL A 154 16.60 5.51 -8.10
C VAL A 154 15.19 5.40 -7.53
N VAL A 155 15.05 4.99 -6.27
CA VAL A 155 13.74 4.90 -5.58
C VAL A 155 13.26 6.31 -5.24
N GLN A 156 12.48 6.88 -6.13
CA GLN A 156 11.82 8.16 -5.97
C GLN A 156 10.30 7.97 -6.09
N TRP A 157 9.61 8.08 -4.98
CA TRP A 157 8.15 7.94 -4.93
C TRP A 157 7.43 9.08 -5.63
N SER A 158 7.94 10.30 -5.53
CA SER A 158 7.41 11.47 -6.25
C SER A 158 7.47 11.28 -7.77
N GLY A 159 8.55 10.71 -8.28
CA GLY A 159 8.71 10.35 -9.69
C GLY A 159 7.74 9.26 -10.14
N LEU A 160 7.55 8.22 -9.30
CA LEU A 160 6.55 7.18 -9.55
C LEU A 160 5.13 7.76 -9.59
N ILE A 161 4.74 8.56 -8.60
CA ILE A 161 3.44 9.20 -8.49
C ILE A 161 3.21 10.16 -9.67
N HIS A 162 4.24 10.89 -10.10
CA HIS A 162 4.15 11.75 -11.28
C HIS A 162 3.79 10.95 -12.54
N ARG A 163 4.44 9.81 -12.77
CA ARG A 163 4.11 8.90 -13.89
C ARG A 163 2.68 8.36 -13.80
N MET A 164 2.23 8.00 -12.58
CA MET A 164 0.84 7.57 -12.34
C MET A 164 -0.15 8.68 -12.71
N ARG A 165 0.11 9.91 -12.26
CA ARG A 165 -0.73 11.09 -12.55
C ARG A 165 -0.77 11.43 -14.04
N THR A 166 0.37 11.31 -14.74
CA THR A 166 0.46 11.58 -16.19
C THR A 166 -0.41 10.61 -16.98
N VAL A 167 -0.44 9.35 -16.60
CA VAL A 167 -1.20 8.31 -17.31
C VAL A 167 -2.69 8.34 -16.94
N LEU A 168 -3.02 8.56 -15.68
CA LEU A 168 -4.39 8.63 -15.17
C LEU A 168 -4.66 10.02 -14.54
N PRO A 169 -4.78 11.09 -15.34
CA PRO A 169 -4.85 12.45 -14.81
C PRO A 169 -6.09 12.74 -13.94
N ARG A 170 -7.16 11.96 -14.10
CA ARG A 170 -8.40 12.09 -13.32
C ARG A 170 -8.45 11.15 -12.11
N ALA A 171 -7.53 10.20 -12.00
CA ALA A 171 -7.52 9.28 -10.87
C ALA A 171 -7.18 10.03 -9.58
N LYS A 172 -7.88 9.71 -8.49
CA LYS A 172 -7.46 10.12 -7.16
C LYS A 172 -6.25 9.29 -6.76
N ILE A 173 -5.25 9.93 -6.14
CA ILE A 173 -4.08 9.22 -5.61
C ILE A 173 -3.99 9.49 -4.11
N THR A 174 -3.92 8.42 -3.34
CA THR A 174 -3.70 8.46 -1.89
C THR A 174 -2.43 7.71 -1.57
N ALA A 175 -1.56 8.32 -0.77
CA ALA A 175 -0.29 7.74 -0.35
C ALA A 175 -0.13 7.81 1.17
N TRP A 176 0.73 6.97 1.72
CA TRP A 176 1.18 7.03 3.12
C TRP A 176 2.55 6.41 3.28
N CYS A 177 3.25 6.75 4.35
CA CYS A 177 4.53 6.16 4.69
C CYS A 177 4.33 4.84 5.44
N ASN A 178 5.11 3.83 5.11
CA ASN A 178 5.08 2.53 5.76
C ASN A 178 5.46 2.63 7.25
N GLU A 179 6.40 3.50 7.54
CA GLU A 179 6.92 3.77 8.88
C GLU A 179 5.83 4.31 9.80
N ASP A 180 4.86 5.05 9.27
CA ASP A 180 3.71 5.58 9.99
C ASP A 180 2.54 4.59 10.10
N THR A 181 2.54 3.57 9.25
CA THR A 181 1.40 2.65 9.09
C THR A 181 0.84 2.11 10.41
N PRO A 182 1.66 1.70 11.41
CA PRO A 182 1.13 1.21 12.68
C PRO A 182 0.30 2.24 13.45
N PHE A 183 0.58 3.53 13.27
CA PHE A 183 -0.11 4.63 13.95
C PHE A 183 -1.35 5.13 13.20
N ILE A 184 -1.35 5.02 11.88
CA ILE A 184 -2.41 5.54 10.99
C ILE A 184 -3.33 4.44 10.45
N TRP A 185 -3.17 3.18 10.88
CA TRP A 185 -3.93 2.04 10.36
C TRP A 185 -5.45 2.25 10.33
N PRO A 186 -6.10 2.78 11.39
CA PRO A 186 -7.52 3.10 11.35
C PRO A 186 -7.88 4.15 10.30
N LYS A 187 -7.00 5.14 10.05
CA LYS A 187 -7.23 6.17 9.01
C LYS A 187 -7.21 5.55 7.62
N ILE A 188 -6.26 4.63 7.37
CA ILE A 188 -6.15 3.89 6.11
C ILE A 188 -7.42 3.05 5.88
N LEU A 189 -7.86 2.28 6.87
CA LEU A 189 -9.06 1.45 6.77
C LEU A 189 -10.31 2.30 6.50
N ARG A 190 -10.51 3.40 7.24
CA ARG A 190 -11.62 4.34 7.01
C ARG A 190 -11.59 4.90 5.60
N HIS A 191 -10.43 5.34 5.14
CA HIS A 191 -10.26 5.90 3.81
C HIS A 191 -10.65 4.90 2.71
N LEU A 192 -10.15 3.67 2.78
CA LEU A 192 -10.43 2.64 1.78
C LEU A 192 -11.91 2.24 1.77
N ILE A 193 -12.53 2.10 2.94
CA ILE A 193 -13.97 1.79 3.07
C ILE A 193 -14.83 2.99 2.66
N GLY A 194 -14.32 4.22 2.73
CA GLY A 194 -15.10 5.44 2.47
C GLY A 194 -15.87 5.93 3.70
N LEU A 195 -15.34 5.67 4.90
CA LEU A 195 -15.91 6.10 6.19
C LEU A 195 -15.45 7.52 6.56
N ASN A 196 -16.20 8.17 7.43
CA ASN A 196 -15.78 9.44 8.05
C ASN A 196 -14.70 9.22 9.12
N ALA A 197 -14.04 10.30 9.54
CA ALA A 197 -12.94 10.25 10.49
C ALA A 197 -13.32 9.61 11.84
N GLU A 198 -14.56 9.82 12.28
CA GLU A 198 -15.07 9.35 13.57
C GLU A 198 -15.74 7.98 13.52
N ASP A 199 -15.97 7.44 12.32
CA ASP A 199 -16.65 6.15 12.17
C ASP A 199 -15.78 5.02 12.77
N PRO A 200 -16.39 4.09 13.53
CA PRO A 200 -15.65 3.01 14.14
C PRO A 200 -15.16 2.02 13.08
N VAL A 201 -13.92 1.56 13.21
CA VAL A 201 -13.35 0.48 12.41
C VAL A 201 -12.85 -0.66 13.29
N LYS A 202 -13.09 -1.89 12.86
CA LYS A 202 -12.48 -3.07 13.46
C LYS A 202 -11.04 -3.22 12.94
N ALA A 203 -10.23 -3.97 13.69
CA ALA A 203 -8.84 -4.24 13.36
C ALA A 203 -7.92 -2.99 13.33
N GLY A 204 -8.37 -1.86 13.86
CA GLY A 204 -7.59 -0.62 13.88
C GLY A 204 -6.26 -0.69 14.66
N TYR A 205 -6.12 -1.68 15.52
CA TYR A 205 -4.92 -1.92 16.33
C TYR A 205 -4.20 -3.23 15.99
N ASP A 206 -4.65 -3.96 14.96
CA ASP A 206 -4.10 -5.28 14.64
C ASP A 206 -2.64 -5.18 14.21
N LEU A 207 -2.33 -4.21 13.36
CA LEU A 207 -0.98 -4.05 12.84
C LEU A 207 0.01 -3.68 13.94
N ILE A 208 -0.28 -2.67 14.76
CA ILE A 208 0.61 -2.31 15.87
C ILE A 208 0.66 -3.44 16.91
N GLY A 209 -0.45 -4.13 17.13
CA GLY A 209 -0.50 -5.29 18.01
C GLY A 209 0.46 -6.41 17.60
N SER A 210 0.69 -6.61 16.31
CA SER A 210 1.65 -7.60 15.80
C SER A 210 3.12 -7.19 15.99
N LEU A 211 3.39 -5.92 16.25
CA LEU A 211 4.72 -5.39 16.54
C LEU A 211 5.05 -5.43 18.04
N LEU A 212 4.09 -5.76 18.89
CA LEU A 212 4.26 -5.86 20.34
C LEU A 212 4.46 -7.31 20.77
N THR A 213 5.08 -7.48 21.94
CA THR A 213 5.01 -8.76 22.66
C THR A 213 3.55 -9.10 22.97
N GLU A 214 3.23 -10.39 23.13
CA GLU A 214 1.87 -10.84 23.48
C GLU A 214 1.32 -10.12 24.72
N ILE A 215 2.16 -9.98 25.75
CA ILE A 215 1.80 -9.23 26.98
C ILE A 215 1.54 -7.75 26.67
N GLY A 216 2.35 -7.13 25.83
CA GLY A 216 2.18 -5.74 25.43
C GLY A 216 0.89 -5.51 24.67
N ALA A 217 0.58 -6.36 23.69
CA ALA A 217 -0.64 -6.31 22.91
C ALA A 217 -1.89 -6.44 23.80
N GLN A 218 -1.88 -7.40 24.74
CA GLN A 218 -2.99 -7.58 25.68
C GLN A 218 -3.17 -6.38 26.61
N LYS A 219 -2.08 -5.82 27.16
CA LYS A 219 -2.13 -4.62 27.99
C LYS A 219 -2.66 -3.41 27.21
N MET A 220 -2.22 -3.22 25.97
CA MET A 220 -2.68 -2.15 25.09
C MET A 220 -4.19 -2.24 24.86
N GLN A 221 -4.70 -3.42 24.51
CA GLN A 221 -6.14 -3.64 24.31
C GLN A 221 -6.95 -3.33 25.58
N ASN A 222 -6.49 -3.77 26.75
CA ASN A 222 -7.15 -3.52 28.01
C ASN A 222 -7.12 -2.03 28.37
N TYR A 223 -6.00 -1.35 28.10
CA TYR A 223 -5.86 0.09 28.32
C TYR A 223 -6.88 0.88 27.51
N PHE A 224 -6.98 0.63 26.19
CA PHE A 224 -7.92 1.34 25.32
C PHE A 224 -9.39 1.02 25.62
N LYS A 225 -9.70 -0.15 26.18
CA LYS A 225 -11.05 -0.46 26.67
C LYS A 225 -11.42 0.37 27.90
N ALA A 226 -10.47 0.56 28.83
CA ALA A 226 -10.68 1.32 30.05
C ALA A 226 -10.56 2.85 29.83
N ASN A 227 -9.73 3.26 28.89
CA ASN A 227 -9.38 4.66 28.61
C ASN A 227 -9.48 4.91 27.09
N PRO A 228 -10.71 5.07 26.56
CA PRO A 228 -10.86 5.40 25.14
C PRO A 228 -10.24 6.79 24.88
N PRO A 229 -9.43 6.93 23.81
CA PRO A 229 -8.76 8.20 23.51
C PRO A 229 -9.76 9.26 23.06
N ASN A 230 -9.58 10.50 23.52
CA ASN A 230 -10.42 11.64 23.15
C ASN A 230 -9.99 12.29 21.83
N SER A 231 -8.82 11.96 21.33
CA SER A 231 -8.29 12.48 20.06
C SER A 231 -7.33 11.50 19.39
N GLU A 232 -7.14 11.68 18.08
CA GLU A 232 -6.19 10.91 17.31
C GLU A 232 -4.74 11.12 17.79
N LYS A 233 -4.40 12.34 18.20
CA LYS A 233 -3.09 12.67 18.79
C LYS A 233 -2.85 11.92 20.10
N GLU A 234 -3.86 11.87 20.99
CA GLU A 234 -3.77 11.10 22.23
C GLU A 234 -3.61 9.61 21.94
N ARG A 235 -4.41 9.07 21.02
CA ARG A 235 -4.32 7.68 20.59
C ARG A 235 -2.92 7.33 20.15
N GLN A 236 -2.33 8.11 19.26
CA GLN A 236 -0.99 7.87 18.72
C GLN A 236 0.11 7.98 19.77
N ARG A 237 -0.01 8.92 20.72
CA ARG A 237 0.92 9.03 21.86
C ARG A 237 0.91 7.76 22.72
N VAL A 238 -0.29 7.23 23.01
CA VAL A 238 -0.43 5.98 23.77
C VAL A 238 0.17 4.81 23.01
N LEU A 239 -0.09 4.69 21.70
CA LEU A 239 0.49 3.64 20.85
C LEU A 239 2.01 3.71 20.84
N ALA A 240 2.60 4.91 20.71
CA ALA A 240 4.05 5.11 20.76
C ALA A 240 4.65 4.67 22.12
N ALA A 241 3.96 4.97 23.23
CA ALA A 241 4.40 4.53 24.55
C ALA A 241 4.36 2.99 24.68
N PHE A 242 3.31 2.33 24.16
CA PHE A 242 3.25 0.88 24.15
C PHE A 242 4.36 0.27 23.29
N LEU A 243 4.60 0.83 22.12
CA LEU A 243 5.67 0.36 21.24
C LEU A 243 7.05 0.53 21.91
N ALA A 244 7.32 1.68 22.54
CA ALA A 244 8.59 1.92 23.23
C ALA A 244 8.85 0.94 24.41
N HIS A 245 7.79 0.42 25.06
CA HIS A 245 7.95 -0.42 26.24
C HIS A 245 7.74 -1.91 25.98
N TYR A 246 7.03 -2.27 24.92
CA TYR A 246 6.60 -3.64 24.66
C TYR A 246 6.86 -4.09 23.21
N ALA A 247 7.71 -3.38 22.46
CA ALA A 247 8.09 -3.82 21.13
C ALA A 247 8.64 -5.27 21.17
N ASN A 248 8.21 -6.07 20.20
CA ASN A 248 8.83 -7.37 19.97
C ASN A 248 10.05 -7.18 19.05
N PRO A 249 11.28 -7.38 19.54
CA PRO A 249 12.48 -7.19 18.72
C PRO A 249 12.44 -7.99 17.40
N GLU A 250 11.99 -9.26 17.45
CA GLU A 250 11.90 -10.12 16.27
C GLU A 250 10.93 -9.58 15.20
N ALA A 251 9.92 -8.80 15.61
CA ALA A 251 8.95 -8.19 14.69
C ALA A 251 9.39 -6.82 14.18
N MET A 252 10.33 -6.17 14.88
CA MET A 252 10.82 -4.82 14.58
C MET A 252 12.15 -4.83 13.82
N GLU A 253 13.00 -5.82 14.07
CA GLU A 253 14.32 -5.89 13.46
C GLU A 253 14.25 -6.54 12.09
N GLU A 254 14.63 -5.79 11.07
CA GLU A 254 14.93 -6.32 9.75
C GLU A 254 16.46 -6.47 9.64
N GLU A 255 16.94 -7.70 9.67
CA GLU A 255 18.37 -7.97 9.48
C GLU A 255 18.75 -7.67 8.01
N ILE A 256 19.45 -6.55 7.80
CA ILE A 256 19.93 -6.13 6.48
C ILE A 256 21.36 -6.64 6.29
N THR A 257 21.52 -7.72 5.54
CA THR A 257 22.81 -8.37 5.27
C THR A 257 23.29 -8.15 3.82
N LEU A 258 23.11 -6.95 3.27
CA LEU A 258 23.54 -6.65 1.90
C LEU A 258 24.95 -6.06 1.88
N PRO A 259 25.85 -6.53 1.00
CA PRO A 259 27.17 -5.92 0.82
C PRO A 259 27.06 -4.45 0.42
N GLY A 260 27.78 -3.59 1.12
CA GLY A 260 27.77 -2.14 0.88
C GLY A 260 26.61 -1.38 1.53
N TRP A 261 25.74 -2.05 2.28
CA TRP A 261 24.62 -1.43 3.00
C TRP A 261 25.13 -0.90 4.36
N THR A 262 25.81 0.25 4.33
CA THR A 262 26.41 0.87 5.52
C THR A 262 25.42 1.82 6.20
N ASN A 263 25.68 2.17 7.47
CA ASN A 263 24.86 3.15 8.19
C ASN A 263 24.86 4.52 7.50
N ASP A 264 25.97 4.94 6.90
CA ASP A 264 26.04 6.19 6.15
C ASP A 264 25.15 6.17 4.90
N LEU A 265 25.11 5.04 4.19
CA LEU A 265 24.19 4.86 3.07
C LEU A 265 22.73 4.88 3.53
N LEU A 266 22.40 4.18 4.62
CA LEU A 266 21.06 4.17 5.20
C LEU A 266 20.61 5.59 5.57
N SER A 267 21.45 6.35 6.29
CA SER A 267 21.14 7.74 6.65
C SER A 267 20.90 8.59 5.40
N SER A 268 21.77 8.48 4.40
CA SER A 268 21.61 9.26 3.15
C SER A 268 20.33 8.90 2.39
N LEU A 269 19.93 7.63 2.40
CA LEU A 269 18.69 7.19 1.74
C LEU A 269 17.45 7.67 2.51
N SER A 270 17.49 7.68 3.84
CA SER A 270 16.42 8.21 4.67
C SER A 270 16.26 9.72 4.47
N ASP A 271 17.37 10.48 4.41
CA ASP A 271 17.33 11.93 4.13
C ASP A 271 16.68 12.21 2.74
N LEU A 272 17.09 11.47 1.71
CA LEU A 272 16.50 11.57 0.37
C LEU A 272 15.02 11.18 0.35
N TYR A 273 14.64 10.17 1.13
CA TYR A 273 13.24 9.75 1.27
C TYR A 273 12.38 10.83 1.92
N ASP A 274 12.85 11.45 2.99
CA ASP A 274 12.15 12.53 3.68
C ASP A 274 11.95 13.74 2.76
N GLU A 275 12.97 14.12 1.97
CA GLU A 275 12.85 15.17 0.96
C GLU A 275 11.84 14.83 -0.13
N ASP A 276 11.84 13.58 -0.59
CA ASP A 276 10.92 13.09 -1.63
C ASP A 276 9.46 13.06 -1.12
N VAL A 277 9.21 12.60 0.11
CA VAL A 277 7.90 12.64 0.77
C VAL A 277 7.41 14.09 0.94
N ASN A 278 8.28 14.99 1.41
CA ASN A 278 7.97 16.42 1.52
C ASN A 278 7.61 17.03 0.15
N THR A 279 8.25 16.61 -0.92
CA THR A 279 7.92 17.00 -2.29
C THR A 279 6.51 16.56 -2.67
N ILE A 280 6.12 15.32 -2.35
CA ILE A 280 4.77 14.80 -2.61
C ILE A 280 3.72 15.61 -1.83
N ILE A 281 3.95 15.85 -0.54
CA ILE A 281 3.04 16.62 0.32
C ILE A 281 2.87 18.06 -0.21
N SER A 282 3.97 18.70 -0.55
CA SER A 282 3.98 20.11 -1.00
C SER A 282 3.25 20.33 -2.33
N ARG A 283 3.18 19.32 -3.19
CA ARG A 283 2.46 19.41 -4.47
C ARG A 283 0.95 19.51 -4.31
N GLY A 284 0.38 18.97 -3.22
CA GLY A 284 -1.04 19.05 -2.91
C GLY A 284 -1.99 18.34 -3.88
N ASP A 285 -1.47 17.61 -4.87
CA ASP A 285 -2.24 16.84 -5.86
C ASP A 285 -2.43 15.35 -5.45
N VAL A 286 -1.86 14.96 -4.33
CA VAL A 286 -1.94 13.64 -3.71
C VAL A 286 -2.47 13.79 -2.30
N LYS A 287 -3.43 12.96 -1.93
CA LYS A 287 -3.84 12.86 -0.53
C LYS A 287 -2.82 12.04 0.23
N VAL A 288 -2.09 12.65 1.14
CA VAL A 288 -1.19 11.91 2.04
C VAL A 288 -1.91 11.65 3.38
N ILE A 289 -1.93 10.40 3.82
CA ILE A 289 -2.44 10.01 5.14
C ILE A 289 -1.26 10.03 6.11
N GLU A 290 -1.28 11.00 7.03
CA GLU A 290 -0.20 11.26 7.98
C GLU A 290 -0.67 11.04 9.42
N PRO A 291 0.28 10.81 10.36
CA PRO A 291 -0.02 10.89 11.80
C PRO A 291 -0.63 12.24 12.18
N ALA A 292 -1.32 12.29 13.33
CA ALA A 292 -1.80 13.54 13.89
C ALA A 292 -0.65 14.21 14.69
N LEU A 293 -0.20 15.36 14.25
CA LEU A 293 0.85 16.13 14.92
C LEU A 293 0.37 16.76 16.24
#